data_ea6b527390d897a18543110d17e4283b
#
_entry.id   ea6b527390d897a18543110d17e4283b
#
_cell.length_a   1.000
_cell.length_b   1.000
_cell.length_c   1.000
_cell.angle_alpha   90.00
_cell.angle_beta   90.00
_cell.angle_gamma   90.00
#
_symmetry.space_group_name_H-M   'P 1'
#
loop_
_entity.id
_entity.type
_entity.pdbx_description
1 polymer ?
#
loop_
_entity_poly.entity_id
_entity_poly.type
_entity_poly.pdbx_seq_one_letter_code
_entity_poly.pdbx_strand_id
1 'polypeptide(L)'
;MIKFIFCLFFIFSAKFSFANLAYITNEKDNTVSIIDIKKKKVIKTVEVGQRPRGIIMSKDGKLVLICASDDDRVEVREAKTLKLKYYLPSGPDPELFVLSPDDETLYIANEDDAMVTVVDMNDKMIIDDIPVGVEPEGMGLTNDGKVLVNTSETTNMAHFIDTSNLDILENVLVDARPRVAMFTP
;
A
#
# COMPACT_ATOMS: atom_id res chain seq x y z
N MET A 1 -1.79 -5.03 66.62
CA MET A 1 -0.78 -4.53 65.68
C MET A 1 -1.07 -5.09 64.28
N ILE A 2 -1.68 -4.31 63.41
CA ILE A 2 -2.02 -4.70 62.04
C ILE A 2 -0.87 -4.25 61.14
N LYS A 3 -0.16 -5.21 60.52
CA LYS A 3 0.87 -4.92 59.52
C LYS A 3 0.22 -4.70 58.16
N PHE A 4 0.25 -3.46 57.66
CA PHE A 4 -0.08 -3.12 56.29
C PHE A 4 1.07 -3.57 55.38
N ILE A 5 0.82 -4.52 54.50
CA ILE A 5 1.75 -4.88 53.41
C ILE A 5 1.41 -3.97 52.24
N PHE A 6 2.30 -3.04 51.93
CA PHE A 6 2.24 -2.19 50.73
C PHE A 6 2.76 -3.00 49.53
N CYS A 7 1.86 -3.51 48.71
CA CYS A 7 2.22 -4.13 47.42
C CYS A 7 2.51 -3.02 46.43
N LEU A 8 3.80 -2.79 46.13
CA LEU A 8 4.21 -1.86 45.07
C LEU A 8 3.98 -2.52 43.69
N PHE A 9 2.92 -2.13 43.04
CA PHE A 9 2.69 -2.52 41.64
C PHE A 9 3.64 -1.74 40.74
N PHE A 10 4.71 -2.37 40.26
CA PHE A 10 5.55 -1.85 39.19
C PHE A 10 4.78 -1.97 37.87
N ILE A 11 4.16 -0.88 37.41
CA ILE A 11 3.62 -0.78 36.06
C ILE A 11 4.81 -0.70 35.09
N PHE A 12 5.17 -1.83 34.51
CA PHE A 12 6.10 -1.87 33.38
C PHE A 12 5.39 -1.26 32.19
N SER A 13 5.58 0.06 31.97
CA SER A 13 5.24 0.67 30.68
C SER A 13 6.16 0.07 29.62
N ALA A 14 5.69 -0.95 28.94
CA ALA A 14 6.31 -1.42 27.71
C ALA A 14 6.28 -0.25 26.72
N LYS A 15 7.39 0.45 26.59
CA LYS A 15 7.59 1.39 25.47
C LYS A 15 7.57 0.50 24.23
N PHE A 16 6.47 0.55 23.46
CA PHE A 16 6.46 0.04 22.11
C PHE A 16 7.50 0.86 21.34
N SER A 17 8.69 0.32 21.24
CA SER A 17 9.68 0.80 20.30
C SER A 17 9.15 0.40 18.93
N PHE A 18 8.56 1.33 18.20
CA PHE A 18 8.40 1.15 16.76
C PHE A 18 9.81 0.92 16.23
N ALA A 19 10.10 -0.31 15.85
CA ALA A 19 11.32 -0.60 15.14
C ALA A 19 11.27 0.24 13.86
N ASN A 20 12.21 1.18 13.69
CA ASN A 20 12.30 2.00 12.49
C ASN A 20 12.82 1.09 11.37
N LEU A 21 11.93 0.33 10.75
CA LEU A 21 12.20 -0.52 9.61
C LEU A 21 11.72 0.17 8.34
N ALA A 22 12.49 0.05 7.27
CA ALA A 22 12.04 0.37 5.93
C ALA A 22 11.97 -0.93 5.11
N TYR A 23 10.97 -1.02 4.25
CA TYR A 23 10.76 -2.13 3.32
C TYR A 23 10.97 -1.59 1.92
N ILE A 24 11.85 -2.24 1.16
CA ILE A 24 12.23 -1.81 -0.19
C ILE A 24 12.00 -2.98 -1.14
N THR A 25 11.20 -2.77 -2.16
CA THR A 25 11.04 -3.70 -3.28
C THR A 25 12.27 -3.65 -4.18
N ASN A 26 12.80 -4.81 -4.52
CA ASN A 26 13.91 -4.97 -5.45
C ASN A 26 13.35 -5.61 -6.71
N GLU A 27 12.89 -4.77 -7.62
CA GLU A 27 12.11 -5.14 -8.81
C GLU A 27 12.74 -6.26 -9.63
N LYS A 28 14.04 -6.12 -9.99
CA LYS A 28 14.75 -7.08 -10.84
C LYS A 28 15.14 -8.38 -10.15
N ASP A 29 15.23 -8.34 -8.82
CA ASP A 29 15.64 -9.51 -8.03
C ASP A 29 14.45 -10.28 -7.46
N ASN A 30 13.23 -9.79 -7.66
CA ASN A 30 11.99 -10.38 -7.12
C ASN A 30 12.04 -10.57 -5.60
N THR A 31 12.57 -9.57 -4.89
CA THR A 31 12.75 -9.62 -3.44
C THR A 31 12.27 -8.33 -2.77
N VAL A 32 12.09 -8.42 -1.45
CA VAL A 32 11.95 -7.25 -0.55
C VAL A 32 13.07 -7.24 0.46
N SER A 33 13.77 -6.12 0.57
CA SER A 33 14.77 -5.87 1.59
C SER A 33 14.16 -5.15 2.79
N ILE A 34 14.43 -5.65 4.01
CA ILE A 34 14.08 -4.97 5.27
C ILE A 34 15.34 -4.31 5.81
N ILE A 35 15.25 -3.00 6.03
CA ILE A 35 16.35 -2.17 6.51
C ILE A 35 16.06 -1.70 7.94
N ASP A 36 16.99 -1.93 8.85
CA ASP A 36 17.01 -1.26 10.17
C ASP A 36 17.57 0.16 9.98
N ILE A 37 16.70 1.17 10.09
CA ILE A 37 17.07 2.57 9.84
C ILE A 37 18.08 3.08 10.85
N LYS A 38 18.03 2.63 12.12
CA LYS A 38 19.00 3.03 13.16
C LYS A 38 20.38 2.45 12.88
N LYS A 39 20.43 1.19 12.49
CA LYS A 39 21.70 0.51 12.16
C LYS A 39 22.18 0.81 10.75
N LYS A 40 21.31 1.38 9.88
CA LYS A 40 21.58 1.64 8.45
C LYS A 40 22.07 0.38 7.73
N LYS A 41 21.38 -0.73 7.97
CA LYS A 41 21.75 -2.06 7.43
C LYS A 41 20.51 -2.82 6.97
N VAL A 42 20.67 -3.54 5.86
CA VAL A 42 19.72 -4.60 5.49
C VAL A 42 19.83 -5.70 6.55
N ILE A 43 18.71 -6.03 7.17
CA ILE A 43 18.64 -7.10 8.19
C ILE A 43 18.02 -8.37 7.64
N LYS A 44 17.31 -8.27 6.53
CA LYS A 44 16.68 -9.40 5.87
C LYS A 44 16.37 -9.07 4.41
N THR A 45 16.48 -10.05 3.51
CA THR A 45 15.95 -10.03 2.15
C THR A 45 15.10 -11.27 1.95
N VAL A 46 13.92 -11.14 1.37
CA VAL A 46 12.94 -12.22 1.20
C VAL A 46 12.45 -12.24 -0.24
N GLU A 47 12.39 -13.41 -0.83
CA GLU A 47 11.75 -13.62 -2.14
C GLU A 47 10.24 -13.34 -2.07
N VAL A 48 9.74 -12.66 -3.09
CA VAL A 48 8.34 -12.29 -3.29
C VAL A 48 7.91 -12.62 -4.72
N GLY A 49 6.73 -12.19 -5.13
CA GLY A 49 6.27 -12.34 -6.51
C GLY A 49 7.15 -11.58 -7.51
N GLN A 50 6.91 -11.80 -8.80
CA GLN A 50 7.74 -11.26 -9.88
C GLN A 50 7.50 -9.77 -10.07
N ARG A 51 8.57 -9.03 -10.35
CA ARG A 51 8.59 -7.58 -10.56
C ARG A 51 7.84 -6.82 -9.46
N PRO A 52 8.29 -6.92 -8.18
CA PRO A 52 7.62 -6.22 -7.08
C PRO A 52 7.77 -4.70 -7.21
N ARG A 53 6.65 -3.98 -7.32
CA ARG A 53 6.58 -2.53 -7.50
C ARG A 53 6.09 -1.85 -6.22
N GLY A 54 4.82 -1.51 -6.16
CA GLY A 54 4.22 -0.88 -5.01
C GLY A 54 4.33 -1.70 -3.72
N ILE A 55 4.61 -1.03 -2.61
CA ILE A 55 4.63 -1.64 -1.28
C ILE A 55 4.03 -0.68 -0.25
N ILE A 56 3.03 -1.14 0.49
CA ILE A 56 2.43 -0.38 1.59
C ILE A 56 2.25 -1.26 2.83
N MET A 57 2.04 -0.61 3.96
CA MET A 57 1.76 -1.28 5.23
C MET A 57 0.33 -1.00 5.67
N SER A 58 -0.36 -2.02 6.23
CA SER A 58 -1.65 -1.81 6.89
C SER A 58 -1.52 -0.83 8.06
N LYS A 59 -2.60 -0.15 8.40
CA LYS A 59 -2.65 0.87 9.46
C LYS A 59 -2.20 0.33 10.83
N ASP A 60 -2.49 -0.93 11.12
CA ASP A 60 -2.07 -1.58 12.37
C ASP A 60 -0.60 -2.08 12.34
N GLY A 61 0.09 -1.94 11.20
CA GLY A 61 1.48 -2.33 11.02
C GLY A 61 1.74 -3.83 11.04
N LYS A 62 0.71 -4.67 10.88
CA LYS A 62 0.86 -6.13 10.91
C LYS A 62 1.03 -6.75 9.54
N LEU A 63 0.49 -6.11 8.49
CA LEU A 63 0.53 -6.59 7.12
C LEU A 63 1.36 -5.65 6.25
N VAL A 64 2.00 -6.23 5.25
CA VAL A 64 2.62 -5.54 4.12
C VAL A 64 1.96 -6.08 2.85
N LEU A 65 1.52 -5.16 2.01
CA LEU A 65 0.97 -5.45 0.69
C LEU A 65 2.03 -5.12 -0.36
N ILE A 66 2.15 -5.94 -1.38
CA ILE A 66 3.16 -5.81 -2.44
C ILE A 66 2.51 -6.09 -3.79
N CYS A 67 2.58 -5.16 -4.74
CA CYS A 67 2.28 -5.45 -6.14
C CYS A 67 3.33 -6.39 -6.70
N ALA A 68 2.91 -7.53 -7.21
CA ALA A 68 3.73 -8.47 -7.98
C ALA A 68 3.27 -8.34 -9.43
N SER A 69 3.90 -7.39 -10.15
CA SER A 69 3.37 -6.86 -11.41
C SER A 69 3.31 -7.91 -12.51
N ASP A 70 4.38 -8.69 -12.71
CA ASP A 70 4.40 -9.77 -13.71
C ASP A 70 3.55 -11.00 -13.30
N ASP A 71 3.04 -11.03 -12.08
CA ASP A 71 2.15 -12.08 -11.56
C ASP A 71 0.67 -11.64 -11.54
N ASP A 72 0.34 -10.41 -11.96
CA ASP A 72 -1.01 -9.82 -12.00
C ASP A 72 -1.76 -9.96 -10.67
N ARG A 73 -1.10 -9.64 -9.55
CA ARG A 73 -1.70 -9.77 -8.21
C ARG A 73 -1.02 -8.93 -7.16
N VAL A 74 -1.69 -8.79 -6.03
CA VAL A 74 -1.11 -8.22 -4.81
C VAL A 74 -0.86 -9.33 -3.78
N GLU A 75 0.36 -9.40 -3.26
CA GLU A 75 0.71 -10.28 -2.16
C GLU A 75 0.47 -9.61 -0.82
N VAL A 76 -0.27 -10.26 0.09
CA VAL A 76 -0.43 -9.82 1.47
C VAL A 76 0.42 -10.69 2.38
N ARG A 77 1.37 -10.06 3.05
CA ARG A 77 2.39 -10.72 3.86
C ARG A 77 2.41 -10.21 5.30
N GLU A 78 2.84 -11.04 6.23
CA GLU A 78 3.08 -10.62 7.61
C GLU A 78 4.27 -9.65 7.67
N ALA A 79 4.09 -8.45 8.25
CA ALA A 79 5.12 -7.40 8.24
C ALA A 79 6.46 -7.84 8.86
N LYS A 80 6.45 -8.57 9.99
CA LYS A 80 7.67 -8.97 10.71
C LYS A 80 8.50 -10.01 9.95
N THR A 81 7.86 -10.93 9.27
CA THR A 81 8.50 -12.11 8.69
C THR A 81 8.53 -12.09 7.19
N LEU A 82 7.66 -11.29 6.54
CA LEU A 82 7.30 -11.33 5.13
C LEU A 82 6.75 -12.69 4.68
N LYS A 83 6.28 -13.52 5.63
CA LYS A 83 5.59 -14.75 5.28
C LYS A 83 4.29 -14.42 4.55
N LEU A 84 4.10 -15.01 3.38
CA LEU A 84 2.87 -14.88 2.60
C LEU A 84 1.66 -15.38 3.42
N LYS A 85 0.59 -14.60 3.42
CA LYS A 85 -0.69 -14.94 4.05
C LYS A 85 -1.74 -15.32 3.00
N TYR A 86 -1.93 -14.44 2.01
CA TYR A 86 -2.87 -14.65 0.91
C TYR A 86 -2.54 -13.71 -0.25
N TYR A 87 -3.22 -13.89 -1.35
CA TYR A 87 -3.19 -13.01 -2.51
C TYR A 87 -4.50 -12.23 -2.59
N LEU A 88 -4.42 -11.03 -3.17
CA LEU A 88 -5.56 -10.26 -3.64
C LEU A 88 -5.49 -10.20 -5.15
N PRO A 89 -6.64 -10.20 -5.83
CA PRO A 89 -6.69 -9.99 -7.28
C PRO A 89 -6.30 -8.55 -7.63
N SER A 90 -5.82 -8.35 -8.85
CA SER A 90 -5.66 -7.05 -9.50
C SER A 90 -6.02 -7.19 -10.98
N GLY A 91 -6.00 -6.07 -11.72
CA GLY A 91 -5.86 -6.12 -13.17
C GLY A 91 -4.41 -6.46 -13.57
N PRO A 92 -4.11 -6.45 -14.88
CA PRO A 92 -2.77 -6.76 -15.38
C PRO A 92 -1.79 -5.63 -15.06
N ASP A 93 -0.56 -6.02 -14.75
CA ASP A 93 0.55 -5.14 -14.42
C ASP A 93 0.24 -4.12 -13.30
N PRO A 94 -0.04 -4.57 -12.05
CA PRO A 94 -0.30 -3.68 -10.93
C PRO A 94 0.98 -2.92 -10.51
N GLU A 95 0.93 -1.58 -10.56
CA GLU A 95 2.05 -0.70 -10.27
C GLU A 95 2.02 -0.18 -8.83
N LEU A 96 1.28 0.88 -8.59
CA LEU A 96 1.10 1.45 -7.25
C LEU A 96 -0.34 1.27 -6.77
N PHE A 97 -0.52 1.42 -5.48
CA PHE A 97 -1.81 1.28 -4.85
C PHE A 97 -1.92 2.14 -3.59
N VAL A 98 -3.14 2.36 -3.12
CA VAL A 98 -3.41 2.97 -1.82
C VAL A 98 -4.51 2.21 -1.10
N LEU A 99 -4.42 2.16 0.25
CA LEU A 99 -5.48 1.65 1.12
C LEU A 99 -6.37 2.79 1.60
N SER A 100 -7.67 2.51 1.72
CA SER A 100 -8.59 3.39 2.45
C SER A 100 -8.16 3.57 3.91
N PRO A 101 -8.58 4.66 4.59
CA PRO A 101 -8.16 4.93 5.97
C PRO A 101 -8.57 3.89 7.00
N ASP A 102 -9.54 3.03 6.68
CA ASP A 102 -10.02 1.90 7.50
C ASP A 102 -9.39 0.55 7.13
N ASP A 103 -8.52 0.50 6.11
CA ASP A 103 -7.94 -0.71 5.51
C ASP A 103 -8.99 -1.67 4.88
N GLU A 104 -10.20 -1.20 4.54
CA GLU A 104 -11.26 -2.05 3.98
C GLU A 104 -11.27 -2.07 2.44
N THR A 105 -10.73 -1.04 1.79
CA THR A 105 -10.67 -0.92 0.32
C THR A 105 -9.26 -0.69 -0.16
N LEU A 106 -8.84 -1.41 -1.19
CA LEU A 106 -7.57 -1.23 -1.89
C LEU A 106 -7.84 -0.75 -3.31
N TYR A 107 -7.20 0.36 -3.70
CA TYR A 107 -7.23 0.91 -5.05
C TYR A 107 -5.90 0.66 -5.72
N ILE A 108 -5.89 0.01 -6.89
CA ILE A 108 -4.68 -0.47 -7.57
C ILE A 108 -4.63 0.13 -8.98
N ALA A 109 -3.54 0.80 -9.32
CA ALA A 109 -3.27 1.22 -10.70
C ALA A 109 -2.71 0.04 -11.49
N ASN A 110 -3.35 -0.31 -12.63
CA ASN A 110 -2.91 -1.39 -13.51
C ASN A 110 -2.47 -0.80 -14.85
N GLU A 111 -1.19 -0.95 -15.17
CA GLU A 111 -0.55 -0.26 -16.29
C GLU A 111 -1.12 -0.71 -17.64
N ASP A 112 -1.31 -2.01 -17.84
CA ASP A 112 -1.59 -2.62 -19.15
C ASP A 112 -3.04 -2.46 -19.63
N ASP A 113 -4.01 -2.27 -18.75
CA ASP A 113 -5.43 -2.14 -19.12
C ASP A 113 -6.03 -0.74 -18.94
N ALA A 114 -5.22 0.24 -18.48
CA ALA A 114 -5.64 1.61 -18.23
C ALA A 114 -6.80 1.73 -17.22
N MET A 115 -6.76 0.92 -16.17
CA MET A 115 -7.78 0.86 -15.12
C MET A 115 -7.18 1.14 -13.73
N VAL A 116 -8.04 1.58 -12.82
CA VAL A 116 -7.83 1.47 -11.39
C VAL A 116 -8.78 0.40 -10.87
N THR A 117 -8.23 -0.74 -10.44
CA THR A 117 -9.02 -1.82 -9.83
C THR A 117 -9.32 -1.51 -8.37
N VAL A 118 -10.56 -1.72 -7.97
CA VAL A 118 -11.06 -1.55 -6.60
C VAL A 118 -11.31 -2.90 -5.97
N VAL A 119 -10.62 -3.20 -4.87
CA VAL A 119 -10.69 -4.50 -4.19
C VAL A 119 -11.25 -4.33 -2.78
N ASP A 120 -12.27 -5.13 -2.45
CA ASP A 120 -12.72 -5.33 -1.07
C ASP A 120 -11.71 -6.21 -0.32
N MET A 121 -11.14 -5.67 0.76
CA MET A 121 -10.10 -6.33 1.55
C MET A 121 -10.65 -7.45 2.43
N ASN A 122 -11.93 -7.41 2.81
CA ASN A 122 -12.58 -8.40 3.65
C ASN A 122 -12.97 -9.64 2.82
N ASP A 123 -13.66 -9.40 1.70
CA ASP A 123 -14.11 -10.44 0.78
C ASP A 123 -13.01 -10.88 -0.19
N LYS A 124 -11.94 -10.08 -0.34
CA LYS A 124 -10.78 -10.32 -1.23
C LYS A 124 -11.20 -10.47 -2.69
N MET A 125 -12.09 -9.61 -3.12
CA MET A 125 -12.68 -9.62 -4.45
C MET A 125 -12.57 -8.24 -5.11
N ILE A 126 -12.41 -8.22 -6.42
CA ILE A 126 -12.61 -7.01 -7.20
C ILE A 126 -14.09 -6.64 -7.12
N ILE A 127 -14.37 -5.39 -6.76
CA ILE A 127 -15.72 -4.85 -6.68
C ILE A 127 -16.02 -3.86 -7.80
N ASP A 128 -14.98 -3.25 -8.39
CA ASP A 128 -15.11 -2.35 -9.55
C ASP A 128 -13.77 -2.15 -10.26
N ASP A 129 -13.84 -1.63 -11.50
CA ASP A 129 -12.70 -1.17 -12.29
C ASP A 129 -13.02 0.21 -12.88
N ILE A 130 -12.19 1.21 -12.57
CA ILE A 130 -12.39 2.61 -12.95
C ILE A 130 -11.51 2.91 -14.18
N PRO A 131 -12.07 3.22 -15.36
CA PRO A 131 -11.28 3.58 -16.54
C PRO A 131 -10.57 4.93 -16.33
N VAL A 132 -9.27 4.95 -16.58
CA VAL A 132 -8.39 6.13 -16.45
C VAL A 132 -7.56 6.34 -17.72
N GLY A 133 -6.49 7.13 -17.65
CA GLY A 133 -5.59 7.32 -18.79
C GLY A 133 -4.63 6.15 -18.99
N VAL A 134 -3.88 6.18 -20.09
CA VAL A 134 -2.92 5.13 -20.47
C VAL A 134 -1.71 5.14 -19.51
N GLU A 135 -1.28 3.95 -19.09
CA GLU A 135 -0.21 3.73 -18.12
C GLU A 135 -0.50 4.42 -16.77
N PRO A 136 -1.56 3.98 -16.05
CA PRO A 136 -1.82 4.47 -14.69
C PRO A 136 -0.75 3.95 -13.73
N GLU A 137 -0.15 4.85 -12.95
CA GLU A 137 0.97 4.53 -12.08
C GLU A 137 0.81 5.13 -10.68
N GLY A 138 0.81 6.47 -10.58
CA GLY A 138 0.75 7.15 -9.30
C GLY A 138 -0.63 7.08 -8.64
N MET A 139 -0.66 6.80 -7.35
CA MET A 139 -1.87 6.71 -6.54
C MET A 139 -1.75 7.60 -5.30
N GLY A 140 -2.79 8.36 -5.01
CA GLY A 140 -2.91 9.17 -3.80
C GLY A 140 -4.34 9.19 -3.30
N LEU A 141 -4.53 9.21 -1.98
CA LEU A 141 -5.86 9.27 -1.35
C LEU A 141 -5.86 10.37 -0.30
N THR A 142 -6.94 11.16 -0.23
CA THR A 142 -7.12 12.15 0.84
C THR A 142 -7.16 11.48 2.21
N ASN A 143 -6.76 12.21 3.26
CA ASN A 143 -6.74 11.68 4.63
C ASN A 143 -8.12 11.22 5.14
N ASP A 144 -9.20 11.81 4.61
CA ASP A 144 -10.58 11.42 4.91
C ASP A 144 -11.10 10.30 4.00
N GLY A 145 -10.28 9.86 3.05
CA GLY A 145 -10.59 8.75 2.13
C GLY A 145 -11.58 9.08 1.03
N LYS A 146 -11.98 10.35 0.82
CA LYS A 146 -13.07 10.70 -0.10
C LYS A 146 -12.66 10.96 -1.54
N VAL A 147 -11.43 11.39 -1.75
CA VAL A 147 -10.92 11.66 -3.10
C VAL A 147 -9.67 10.84 -3.34
N LEU A 148 -9.75 9.99 -4.35
CA LEU A 148 -8.63 9.27 -4.90
C LEU A 148 -8.06 10.06 -6.08
N VAL A 149 -6.75 10.11 -6.20
CA VAL A 149 -6.07 10.61 -7.40
C VAL A 149 -5.23 9.49 -7.98
N ASN A 150 -5.47 9.20 -9.26
CA ASN A 150 -4.57 8.39 -10.08
C ASN A 150 -3.84 9.30 -11.08
N THR A 151 -2.58 9.01 -11.36
CA THR A 151 -1.84 9.66 -12.45
C THR A 151 -1.54 8.68 -13.56
N SER A 152 -1.77 9.09 -14.81
CA SER A 152 -1.52 8.29 -16.00
C SER A 152 -0.34 8.84 -16.77
N GLU A 153 0.72 8.05 -16.86
CA GLU A 153 2.04 8.47 -17.33
C GLU A 153 2.03 8.90 -18.80
N THR A 154 1.48 8.08 -19.68
CA THR A 154 1.50 8.34 -21.12
C THR A 154 0.50 9.43 -21.52
N THR A 155 -0.65 9.52 -20.87
CA THR A 155 -1.65 10.56 -21.17
C THR A 155 -1.40 11.87 -20.44
N ASN A 156 -0.43 11.94 -19.54
CA ASN A 156 -0.08 13.13 -18.74
C ASN A 156 -1.27 13.70 -17.94
N MET A 157 -2.07 12.83 -17.35
CA MET A 157 -3.29 13.21 -16.64
C MET A 157 -3.21 12.88 -15.17
N ALA A 158 -3.90 13.68 -14.35
CA ALA A 158 -4.30 13.35 -13.00
C ALA A 158 -5.82 13.22 -12.96
N HIS A 159 -6.31 12.04 -12.62
CA HIS A 159 -7.73 11.70 -12.52
C HIS A 159 -8.17 11.82 -11.07
N PHE A 160 -9.12 12.71 -10.78
CA PHE A 160 -9.72 12.87 -9.47
C PHE A 160 -11.01 12.05 -9.41
N ILE A 161 -11.11 11.16 -8.45
CA ILE A 161 -12.17 10.15 -8.35
C ILE A 161 -12.86 10.27 -6.99
N ASP A 162 -14.20 10.33 -6.98
CA ASP A 162 -15.00 10.25 -5.76
C ASP A 162 -15.07 8.78 -5.29
N THR A 163 -14.55 8.50 -4.10
CA THR A 163 -14.51 7.12 -3.58
C THR A 163 -15.87 6.59 -3.15
N SER A 164 -16.88 7.44 -3.02
CA SER A 164 -18.22 7.02 -2.58
C SER A 164 -19.05 6.37 -3.69
N ASN A 165 -18.80 6.75 -4.94
CA ASN A 165 -19.53 6.26 -6.11
C ASN A 165 -18.63 5.86 -7.28
N LEU A 166 -17.30 6.04 -7.13
CA LEU A 166 -16.24 5.72 -8.10
C LEU A 166 -16.30 6.55 -9.40
N ASP A 167 -17.04 7.67 -9.39
CA ASP A 167 -17.12 8.59 -10.53
C ASP A 167 -15.86 9.46 -10.64
N ILE A 168 -15.44 9.74 -11.87
CA ILE A 168 -14.38 10.70 -12.14
C ILE A 168 -14.95 12.11 -11.96
N LEU A 169 -14.43 12.84 -10.97
CA LEU A 169 -14.77 14.23 -10.68
C LEU A 169 -14.16 15.18 -11.70
N GLU A 170 -12.89 14.97 -12.05
CA GLU A 170 -12.13 15.86 -12.92
C GLU A 170 -10.92 15.11 -13.51
N ASN A 171 -10.53 15.51 -14.71
CA ASN A 171 -9.31 15.07 -15.38
C ASN A 171 -8.42 16.31 -15.63
N VAL A 172 -7.29 16.38 -14.96
CA VAL A 172 -6.38 17.52 -15.04
C VAL A 172 -5.15 17.15 -15.85
N LEU A 173 -4.88 17.88 -16.92
CA LEU A 173 -3.64 17.76 -17.67
C LEU A 173 -2.49 18.31 -16.82
N VAL A 174 -1.45 17.50 -16.65
CA VAL A 174 -0.22 17.86 -15.92
C VAL A 174 0.99 17.78 -16.86
N ASP A 175 2.20 18.03 -16.32
CA ASP A 175 3.43 17.84 -17.09
C ASP A 175 3.74 16.37 -17.33
N ALA A 176 4.70 16.11 -18.22
CA ALA A 176 4.98 14.79 -18.76
C ALA A 176 5.39 13.75 -17.70
N ARG A 177 4.84 12.56 -17.81
CA ARG A 177 5.15 11.35 -17.04
C ARG A 177 4.88 11.51 -15.53
N PRO A 178 3.66 11.85 -15.09
CA PRO A 178 3.34 11.90 -13.68
C PRO A 178 3.27 10.49 -13.09
N ARG A 179 4.09 10.21 -12.04
CA ARG A 179 4.21 8.88 -11.44
C ARG A 179 3.83 8.79 -9.97
N VAL A 180 3.56 9.92 -9.34
CA VAL A 180 3.25 9.97 -7.91
C VAL A 180 2.19 11.03 -7.67
N ALA A 181 1.21 10.71 -6.83
CA ALA A 181 0.27 11.67 -6.27
C ALA A 181 0.39 11.65 -4.74
N MET A 182 0.42 12.83 -4.11
CA MET A 182 0.50 12.95 -2.66
C MET A 182 -0.32 14.15 -2.19
N PHE A 183 -1.10 13.95 -1.14
CA PHE A 183 -1.82 15.02 -0.46
C PHE A 183 -0.99 15.58 0.70
N THR A 184 -1.07 16.89 0.91
CA THR A 184 -0.54 17.52 2.12
C THR A 184 -1.39 17.13 3.34
N PRO A 185 -0.80 17.08 4.54
CA PRO A 185 -1.53 16.82 5.79
C PRO A 185 -2.58 17.87 6.09
#